data_855ea028916adbd82ff5e6e27c74fbeb
#
_entry.id   855ea028916adbd82ff5e6e27c74fbeb
#
_cell.length_a   1.000
_cell.length_b   1.000
_cell.length_c   1.000
_cell.angle_alpha   90.00
_cell.angle_beta   90.00
_cell.angle_gamma   90.00
#
_symmetry.space_group_name_H-M   'P 1'
#
loop_
_entity.id
_entity.type
_entity.pdbx_description
1 polymer ?
#
loop_
_entity_poly.entity_id
_entity_poly.type
_entity_poly.pdbx_seq_one_letter_code
_entity_poly.pdbx_strand_id
1 'polypeptide(L)'
;QKYGHDSVTQIVTFGTMAARGVIKSVGKALDFPYAETDRLAKMVPQELNITIDKALQMNPEFKGIYDSDARVHEMIDMAKRLEGLPNHTSVHAAGVVIYPGVASDYVPLGRANDGSPTAEYNMVQLEELGLLKMDFLGLRTLTVLKDSVKNIKASRGIDVDIDHIDFNDKGTLDFIGTGKTEGVFQLESAGMQSFMKELSPQSFEDIVAGISLY
;
A
#
# COMPACT_ATOMS: atom_id res chain seq x y z
N GLN A 1 -4.87 -16.80 -20.79
CA GLN A 1 -4.79 -17.94 -21.72
C GLN A 1 -5.96 -18.92 -21.58
N LYS A 2 -6.34 -19.32 -20.33
CA LYS A 2 -7.41 -20.32 -20.11
C LYS A 2 -8.80 -19.82 -20.56
N TYR A 3 -9.10 -18.56 -20.32
CA TYR A 3 -10.44 -17.99 -20.60
C TYR A 3 -10.46 -17.05 -21.81
N GLY A 4 -9.32 -16.82 -22.45
CA GLY A 4 -9.16 -15.85 -23.55
C GLY A 4 -8.84 -14.44 -23.06
N HIS A 5 -8.37 -13.59 -23.98
CA HIS A 5 -7.99 -12.22 -23.64
C HIS A 5 -9.19 -11.30 -23.45
N ASP A 6 -10.28 -11.57 -24.19
CA ASP A 6 -11.46 -10.71 -24.18
C ASP A 6 -12.39 -10.95 -22.97
N SER A 7 -12.17 -12.05 -22.23
CA SER A 7 -12.98 -12.48 -21.08
C SER A 7 -12.30 -12.26 -19.74
N VAL A 8 -11.18 -11.54 -19.69
CA VAL A 8 -10.43 -11.27 -18.45
C VAL A 8 -9.94 -9.84 -18.44
N THR A 9 -10.22 -9.12 -17.36
CA THR A 9 -9.70 -7.77 -17.14
C THR A 9 -9.06 -7.62 -15.80
N GLN A 10 -8.17 -6.65 -15.67
CA GLN A 10 -7.75 -6.12 -14.38
C GLN A 10 -8.83 -5.18 -13.84
N ILE A 11 -8.72 -4.77 -12.58
CA ILE A 11 -9.65 -3.86 -11.92
C ILE A 11 -8.98 -2.52 -11.73
N VAL A 12 -9.66 -1.43 -12.11
CA VAL A 12 -9.21 -0.08 -11.82
C VAL A 12 -9.34 0.20 -10.31
N THR A 13 -8.39 0.93 -9.77
CA THR A 13 -8.48 1.52 -8.44
C THR A 13 -8.39 3.04 -8.55
N PHE A 14 -9.22 3.74 -7.77
CA PHE A 14 -9.24 5.21 -7.74
C PHE A 14 -8.55 5.69 -6.48
N GLY A 15 -7.44 6.39 -6.64
CA GLY A 15 -6.81 7.11 -5.55
C GLY A 15 -7.54 8.43 -5.32
N THR A 16 -7.99 8.69 -4.09
CA THR A 16 -8.69 9.92 -3.72
C THR A 16 -7.73 10.93 -3.08
N MET A 17 -8.09 12.21 -3.14
CA MET A 17 -7.36 13.28 -2.46
C MET A 17 -7.64 13.22 -0.96
N ALA A 18 -6.73 12.65 -0.18
CA ALA A 18 -6.78 12.69 1.28
C ALA A 18 -6.37 14.06 1.83
N ALA A 19 -6.81 14.38 3.05
CA ALA A 19 -6.65 15.70 3.70
C ALA A 19 -5.25 16.34 3.53
N ARG A 20 -4.17 15.60 3.84
CA ARG A 20 -2.80 16.11 3.70
C ARG A 20 -2.39 16.35 2.24
N GLY A 21 -2.82 15.46 1.36
CA GLY A 21 -2.50 15.53 -0.06
C GLY A 21 -3.21 16.67 -0.75
N VAL A 22 -4.49 16.87 -0.47
CA VAL A 22 -5.28 17.93 -1.09
C VAL A 22 -4.81 19.33 -0.65
N ILE A 23 -4.40 19.52 0.62
CA ILE A 23 -3.81 20.79 1.09
C ILE A 23 -2.57 21.14 0.27
N LYS A 24 -1.66 20.17 0.05
CA LYS A 24 -0.47 20.38 -0.77
C LYS A 24 -0.79 20.68 -2.23
N SER A 25 -1.77 19.97 -2.80
CA SER A 25 -2.17 20.15 -4.20
C SER A 25 -2.81 21.51 -4.44
N VAL A 26 -3.73 21.93 -3.57
CA VAL A 26 -4.39 23.24 -3.66
C VAL A 26 -3.40 24.36 -3.37
N GLY A 27 -2.55 24.22 -2.35
CA GLY A 27 -1.51 25.19 -2.07
C GLY A 27 -0.56 25.40 -3.24
N LYS A 28 -0.15 24.32 -3.91
CA LYS A 28 0.64 24.42 -5.16
C LYS A 28 -0.11 25.17 -6.28
N ALA A 29 -1.41 24.90 -6.44
CA ALA A 29 -2.24 25.52 -7.48
C ALA A 29 -2.49 27.02 -7.21
N LEU A 30 -2.45 27.45 -5.95
CA LEU A 30 -2.60 28.83 -5.51
C LEU A 30 -1.26 29.55 -5.26
N ASP A 31 -0.15 28.99 -5.76
CA ASP A 31 1.20 29.53 -5.63
C ASP A 31 1.67 29.78 -4.18
N PHE A 32 1.21 28.97 -3.24
CA PHE A 32 1.75 28.97 -1.88
C PHE A 32 3.17 28.37 -1.85
N PRO A 33 4.07 28.93 -1.02
CA PRO A 33 5.37 28.30 -0.79
C PRO A 33 5.24 26.86 -0.29
N TYR A 34 6.03 25.94 -0.83
CA TYR A 34 5.99 24.53 -0.44
C TYR A 34 6.15 24.32 1.08
N ALA A 35 7.06 25.06 1.70
CA ALA A 35 7.31 24.97 3.15
C ALA A 35 6.06 25.32 3.98
N GLU A 36 5.25 26.29 3.52
CA GLU A 36 4.02 26.70 4.18
C GLU A 36 2.94 25.63 4.05
N THR A 37 2.72 25.12 2.82
CA THR A 37 1.73 24.04 2.58
C THR A 37 2.13 22.74 3.27
N ASP A 38 3.43 22.42 3.34
CA ASP A 38 3.92 21.25 4.04
C ASP A 38 3.73 21.38 5.56
N ARG A 39 3.95 22.56 6.13
CA ARG A 39 3.66 22.85 7.54
C ARG A 39 2.17 22.65 7.84
N LEU A 40 1.28 23.25 7.05
CA LEU A 40 -0.17 23.12 7.23
C LEU A 40 -0.63 21.66 7.08
N ALA A 41 -0.13 20.94 6.09
CA ALA A 41 -0.44 19.53 5.91
C ALA A 41 0.04 18.65 7.09
N LYS A 42 1.17 18.98 7.74
CA LYS A 42 1.67 18.29 8.93
C LYS A 42 0.82 18.55 10.18
N MET A 43 0.05 19.62 10.22
CA MET A 43 -0.89 19.91 11.32
C MET A 43 -2.11 18.99 11.29
N VAL A 44 -2.40 18.33 10.19
CA VAL A 44 -3.43 17.28 10.09
C VAL A 44 -2.94 16.05 10.84
N PRO A 45 -3.66 15.53 11.86
CA PRO A 45 -3.27 14.34 12.61
C PRO A 45 -3.07 13.10 11.73
N GLN A 46 -2.26 12.13 12.21
CA GLN A 46 -2.04 10.85 11.52
C GLN A 46 -3.10 9.82 11.95
N GLU A 47 -4.35 10.07 11.59
CA GLU A 47 -5.45 9.17 11.85
C GLU A 47 -6.02 8.62 10.54
N LEU A 48 -6.50 7.38 10.58
CA LEU A 48 -7.12 6.76 9.42
C LEU A 48 -8.42 7.51 9.08
N ASN A 49 -8.57 7.85 7.79
CA ASN A 49 -9.74 8.57 7.27
C ASN A 49 -9.99 9.94 7.94
N ILE A 50 -8.92 10.59 8.41
CA ILE A 50 -9.02 11.97 8.91
C ILE A 50 -9.45 12.92 7.80
N THR A 51 -10.40 13.79 8.10
CA THR A 51 -10.83 14.88 7.20
C THR A 51 -10.26 16.21 7.66
N ILE A 52 -10.22 17.20 6.75
CA ILE A 52 -9.77 18.56 7.09
C ILE A 52 -10.64 19.15 8.21
N ASP A 53 -11.96 18.93 8.17
CA ASP A 53 -12.87 19.44 9.22
C ASP A 53 -12.57 18.82 10.58
N LYS A 54 -12.33 17.52 10.65
CA LYS A 54 -11.90 16.85 11.89
C LYS A 54 -10.54 17.38 12.35
N ALA A 55 -9.60 17.57 11.44
CA ALA A 55 -8.28 18.10 11.76
C ALA A 55 -8.35 19.51 12.37
N LEU A 56 -9.22 20.38 11.84
CA LEU A 56 -9.46 21.71 12.41
C LEU A 56 -10.09 21.67 13.81
N GLN A 57 -10.92 20.66 14.08
CA GLN A 57 -11.49 20.48 15.43
C GLN A 57 -10.47 19.95 16.44
N MET A 58 -9.57 19.08 16.00
CA MET A 58 -8.61 18.39 16.86
C MET A 58 -7.33 19.20 17.12
N ASN A 59 -6.95 20.10 16.19
CA ASN A 59 -5.73 20.89 16.29
C ASN A 59 -6.06 22.39 16.41
N PRO A 60 -6.02 22.97 17.63
CA PRO A 60 -6.30 24.39 17.87
C PRO A 60 -5.35 25.34 17.15
N GLU A 61 -4.07 24.96 16.94
CA GLU A 61 -3.12 25.76 16.18
C GLU A 61 -3.51 25.83 14.70
N PHE A 62 -3.88 24.70 14.09
CA PHE A 62 -4.37 24.67 12.71
C PHE A 62 -5.63 25.51 12.56
N LYS A 63 -6.57 25.38 13.49
CA LYS A 63 -7.79 26.18 13.53
C LYS A 63 -7.49 27.67 13.67
N GLY A 64 -6.56 28.06 14.56
CA GLY A 64 -6.16 29.44 14.75
C GLY A 64 -5.58 30.08 13.50
N ILE A 65 -4.75 29.37 12.73
CA ILE A 65 -4.20 29.85 11.45
C ILE A 65 -5.33 29.98 10.43
N TYR A 66 -6.20 28.98 10.32
CA TYR A 66 -7.36 28.99 9.43
C TYR A 66 -8.27 30.20 9.70
N ASP A 67 -8.52 30.55 10.96
CA ASP A 67 -9.41 31.66 11.33
C ASP A 67 -8.75 33.05 11.18
N SER A 68 -7.43 33.16 11.28
CA SER A 68 -6.70 34.44 11.30
C SER A 68 -6.08 34.86 9.96
N ASP A 69 -5.78 33.91 9.06
CA ASP A 69 -5.15 34.17 7.77
C ASP A 69 -6.15 33.94 6.61
N ALA A 70 -6.60 35.01 5.99
CA ALA A 70 -7.59 34.96 4.91
C ALA A 70 -7.13 34.12 3.70
N ARG A 71 -5.82 34.12 3.37
CA ARG A 71 -5.28 33.32 2.27
C ARG A 71 -5.33 31.81 2.60
N VAL A 72 -4.95 31.47 3.84
CA VAL A 72 -5.01 30.07 4.32
C VAL A 72 -6.45 29.61 4.40
N HIS A 73 -7.36 30.48 4.87
CA HIS A 73 -8.81 30.20 4.91
C HIS A 73 -9.34 29.81 3.55
N GLU A 74 -9.10 30.65 2.52
CA GLU A 74 -9.53 30.37 1.14
C GLU A 74 -8.94 29.07 0.60
N MET A 75 -7.64 28.84 0.82
CA MET A 75 -6.96 27.61 0.39
C MET A 75 -7.55 26.36 1.05
N ILE A 76 -7.80 26.40 2.35
CA ILE A 76 -8.36 25.27 3.10
C ILE A 76 -9.81 25.01 2.70
N ASP A 77 -10.63 26.04 2.48
CA ASP A 77 -12.00 25.87 2.01
C ASP A 77 -12.05 25.25 0.61
N MET A 78 -11.14 25.63 -0.27
CA MET A 78 -10.99 24.99 -1.57
C MET A 78 -10.54 23.52 -1.41
N ALA A 79 -9.60 23.25 -0.50
CA ALA A 79 -9.14 21.91 -0.20
C ALA A 79 -10.27 21.01 0.33
N LYS A 80 -11.14 21.51 1.21
CA LYS A 80 -12.32 20.78 1.70
C LYS A 80 -13.28 20.36 0.57
N ARG A 81 -13.45 21.23 -0.43
CA ARG A 81 -14.32 20.93 -1.59
C ARG A 81 -13.75 19.86 -2.50
N LEU A 82 -12.43 19.68 -2.53
CA LEU A 82 -11.72 18.70 -3.36
C LEU A 82 -11.36 17.43 -2.58
N GLU A 83 -11.44 17.45 -1.25
CA GLU A 83 -11.17 16.31 -0.40
C GLU A 83 -12.10 15.13 -0.76
N GLY A 84 -11.52 13.94 -0.87
CA GLY A 84 -12.24 12.72 -1.21
C GLY A 84 -12.52 12.54 -2.71
N LEU A 85 -12.32 13.55 -3.56
CA LEU A 85 -12.50 13.39 -5.00
C LEU A 85 -11.41 12.49 -5.59
N PRO A 86 -11.72 11.70 -6.64
CA PRO A 86 -10.72 10.92 -7.36
C PRO A 86 -9.63 11.83 -7.94
N ASN A 87 -8.37 11.43 -7.76
CA ASN A 87 -7.21 12.18 -8.23
C ASN A 87 -6.44 11.42 -9.31
N HIS A 88 -6.33 10.12 -9.18
CA HIS A 88 -5.63 9.28 -10.14
C HIS A 88 -6.25 7.89 -10.17
N THR A 89 -6.04 7.21 -11.28
CA THR A 89 -6.37 5.79 -11.44
C THR A 89 -5.09 4.96 -11.38
N SER A 90 -5.20 3.78 -10.82
CA SER A 90 -4.19 2.74 -10.86
C SER A 90 -4.85 1.38 -11.09
N VAL A 91 -4.05 0.34 -11.12
CA VAL A 91 -4.54 -1.03 -11.33
C VAL A 91 -4.43 -1.79 -10.02
N HIS A 92 -5.44 -2.58 -9.70
CA HIS A 92 -5.41 -3.46 -8.54
C HIS A 92 -4.24 -4.46 -8.62
N ALA A 93 -3.48 -4.59 -7.55
CA ALA A 93 -2.22 -5.35 -7.55
C ALA A 93 -2.38 -6.85 -7.90
N ALA A 94 -3.53 -7.45 -7.60
CA ALA A 94 -3.75 -8.89 -7.70
C ALA A 94 -5.13 -9.29 -8.21
N GLY A 95 -6.10 -8.37 -8.19
CA GLY A 95 -7.49 -8.64 -8.56
C GLY A 95 -7.70 -8.67 -10.06
N VAL A 96 -8.30 -9.72 -10.55
CA VAL A 96 -8.79 -9.84 -11.93
C VAL A 96 -10.25 -10.24 -11.92
N VAL A 97 -10.98 -9.83 -12.94
CA VAL A 97 -12.35 -10.28 -13.19
C VAL A 97 -12.37 -11.21 -14.39
N ILE A 98 -13.09 -12.31 -14.25
CA ILE A 98 -13.31 -13.30 -15.31
C ILE A 98 -14.78 -13.26 -15.69
N TYR A 99 -15.05 -13.00 -16.95
CA TYR A 99 -16.40 -12.85 -17.50
C TYR A 99 -16.85 -14.13 -18.21
N PRO A 100 -18.15 -14.46 -18.21
CA PRO A 100 -18.68 -15.61 -18.95
C PRO A 100 -18.73 -15.40 -20.47
N GLY A 101 -18.34 -14.22 -20.95
CA GLY A 101 -18.29 -13.82 -22.35
C GLY A 101 -17.28 -12.70 -22.57
N VAL A 102 -17.51 -11.81 -23.52
CA VAL A 102 -16.66 -10.67 -23.79
C VAL A 102 -16.87 -9.61 -22.70
N ALA A 103 -15.78 -9.14 -22.06
CA ALA A 103 -15.82 -8.23 -20.92
C ALA A 103 -16.57 -6.91 -21.23
N SER A 104 -16.45 -6.39 -22.46
CA SER A 104 -17.12 -5.15 -22.89
C SER A 104 -18.65 -5.24 -22.90
N ASP A 105 -19.23 -6.45 -22.88
CA ASP A 105 -20.67 -6.63 -22.81
C ASP A 105 -21.21 -6.43 -21.39
N TYR A 106 -20.32 -6.43 -20.39
CA TYR A 106 -20.66 -6.32 -18.96
C TYR A 106 -20.25 -5.00 -18.35
N VAL A 107 -19.06 -4.48 -18.74
CA VAL A 107 -18.48 -3.28 -18.11
C VAL A 107 -17.77 -2.42 -19.15
N PRO A 108 -17.70 -1.09 -18.95
CA PRO A 108 -16.82 -0.23 -19.73
C PRO A 108 -15.36 -0.59 -19.44
N LEU A 109 -14.56 -0.58 -20.52
CA LEU A 109 -13.14 -0.95 -20.47
C LEU A 109 -12.25 0.26 -20.72
N GLY A 110 -11.20 0.37 -19.92
CA GLY A 110 -10.06 1.26 -20.11
C GLY A 110 -8.78 0.48 -20.42
N ARG A 111 -7.67 1.19 -20.42
CA ARG A 111 -6.34 0.63 -20.60
C ARG A 111 -5.40 1.08 -19.48
N ALA A 112 -4.72 0.13 -18.88
CA ALA A 112 -3.61 0.39 -17.98
C ALA A 112 -2.38 0.94 -18.74
N ASN A 113 -1.38 1.43 -17.99
CA ASN A 113 -0.15 1.96 -18.60
C ASN A 113 0.63 0.93 -19.41
N ASP A 114 0.51 -0.36 -19.11
CA ASP A 114 1.11 -1.48 -19.83
C ASP A 114 0.25 -1.94 -21.03
N GLY A 115 -0.88 -1.27 -21.28
CA GLY A 115 -1.80 -1.57 -22.38
C GLY A 115 -2.82 -2.68 -22.07
N SER A 116 -2.78 -3.29 -20.90
CA SER A 116 -3.74 -4.32 -20.49
C SER A 116 -5.15 -3.75 -20.29
N PRO A 117 -6.23 -4.51 -20.57
CA PRO A 117 -7.59 -4.06 -20.37
C PRO A 117 -7.91 -3.97 -18.88
N THR A 118 -8.54 -2.87 -18.49
CA THR A 118 -9.04 -2.63 -17.13
C THR A 118 -10.55 -2.44 -17.14
N ALA A 119 -11.25 -3.03 -16.16
CA ALA A 119 -12.64 -2.68 -15.90
C ALA A 119 -12.68 -1.30 -15.24
N GLU A 120 -13.51 -0.38 -15.77
CA GLU A 120 -13.63 1.00 -15.27
C GLU A 120 -14.59 1.14 -14.08
N TYR A 121 -15.13 0.04 -13.57
CA TYR A 121 -15.90 -0.02 -12.34
C TYR A 121 -15.01 -0.43 -11.16
N ASN A 122 -15.27 0.15 -9.99
CA ASN A 122 -14.59 -0.24 -8.75
C ASN A 122 -15.07 -1.64 -8.29
N MET A 123 -14.38 -2.19 -7.29
CA MET A 123 -14.63 -3.53 -6.78
C MET A 123 -16.11 -3.73 -6.33
N VAL A 124 -16.69 -2.76 -5.63
CA VAL A 124 -18.06 -2.84 -5.12
C VAL A 124 -19.07 -2.92 -6.26
N GLN A 125 -18.92 -2.06 -7.26
CA GLN A 125 -19.78 -2.07 -8.44
C GLN A 125 -19.69 -3.37 -9.25
N LEU A 126 -18.49 -3.96 -9.33
CA LEU A 126 -18.31 -5.26 -10.01
C LEU A 126 -19.00 -6.39 -9.25
N GLU A 127 -18.96 -6.37 -7.91
CA GLU A 127 -19.68 -7.34 -7.06
C GLU A 127 -21.21 -7.16 -7.16
N GLU A 128 -21.71 -5.93 -7.19
CA GLU A 128 -23.14 -5.62 -7.40
C GLU A 128 -23.64 -6.12 -8.75
N LEU A 129 -22.81 -6.14 -9.79
CA LEU A 129 -23.12 -6.74 -11.09
C LEU A 129 -23.04 -8.27 -11.09
N GLY A 130 -22.72 -8.90 -9.96
CA GLY A 130 -22.59 -10.35 -9.83
C GLY A 130 -21.29 -10.91 -10.46
N LEU A 131 -20.29 -10.06 -10.71
CA LEU A 131 -19.03 -10.47 -11.29
C LEU A 131 -18.06 -10.92 -10.20
N LEU A 132 -17.38 -12.05 -10.43
CA LEU A 132 -16.44 -12.61 -9.47
C LEU A 132 -15.05 -12.00 -9.63
N LYS A 133 -14.59 -11.35 -8.59
CA LYS A 133 -13.18 -10.94 -8.45
C LYS A 133 -12.35 -12.13 -7.94
N MET A 134 -11.27 -12.41 -8.64
CA MET A 134 -10.27 -13.40 -8.23
C MET A 134 -8.97 -12.70 -7.88
N ASP A 135 -8.47 -12.90 -6.67
CA ASP A 135 -7.18 -12.36 -6.23
C ASP A 135 -6.06 -13.39 -6.44
N PHE A 136 -5.12 -13.05 -7.32
CA PHE A 136 -3.95 -13.87 -7.59
C PHE A 136 -2.71 -13.18 -7.01
N LEU A 137 -2.54 -13.32 -5.72
CA LEU A 137 -1.40 -12.77 -5.00
C LEU A 137 -0.43 -13.90 -4.62
N GLY A 138 0.80 -13.81 -5.11
CA GLY A 138 1.88 -14.72 -4.80
C GLY A 138 3.10 -14.01 -4.24
N LEU A 139 3.94 -14.72 -3.51
CA LEU A 139 5.20 -14.23 -2.97
C LEU A 139 6.37 -14.82 -3.75
N ARG A 140 7.14 -13.97 -4.43
CA ARG A 140 8.37 -14.39 -5.14
C ARG A 140 9.38 -15.06 -4.22
N THR A 141 9.45 -14.63 -2.96
CA THR A 141 10.34 -15.20 -1.95
C THR A 141 10.06 -16.69 -1.72
N LEU A 142 8.79 -17.13 -1.74
CA LEU A 142 8.46 -18.55 -1.63
C LEU A 142 9.00 -19.37 -2.83
N THR A 143 9.03 -18.79 -4.03
CA THR A 143 9.66 -19.42 -5.19
C THR A 143 11.17 -19.56 -4.99
N VAL A 144 11.83 -18.52 -4.46
CA VAL A 144 13.26 -18.55 -4.16
C VAL A 144 13.57 -19.64 -3.13
N LEU A 145 12.78 -19.75 -2.07
CA LEU A 145 12.93 -20.82 -1.06
C LEU A 145 12.77 -22.20 -1.67
N LYS A 146 11.70 -22.42 -2.46
CA LYS A 146 11.45 -23.69 -3.15
C LYS A 146 12.60 -24.08 -4.09
N ASP A 147 13.12 -23.14 -4.85
CA ASP A 147 14.21 -23.39 -5.80
C ASP A 147 15.55 -23.63 -5.04
N SER A 148 15.75 -22.94 -3.91
CA SER A 148 16.92 -23.18 -3.03
C SER A 148 16.91 -24.61 -2.46
N VAL A 149 15.78 -25.09 -1.96
CA VAL A 149 15.62 -26.48 -1.48
C VAL A 149 15.93 -27.48 -2.59
N LYS A 150 15.41 -27.27 -3.80
CA LYS A 150 15.71 -28.13 -4.96
C LYS A 150 17.18 -28.14 -5.32
N ASN A 151 17.83 -26.96 -5.31
CA ASN A 151 19.24 -26.85 -5.62
C ASN A 151 20.14 -27.55 -4.56
N ILE A 152 19.79 -27.44 -3.27
CA ILE A 152 20.47 -28.15 -2.18
C ILE A 152 20.34 -29.66 -2.39
N LYS A 153 19.15 -30.15 -2.69
CA LYS A 153 18.92 -31.56 -2.97
C LYS A 153 19.73 -32.07 -4.16
N ALA A 154 19.73 -31.30 -5.27
CA ALA A 154 20.46 -31.66 -6.48
C ALA A 154 21.98 -31.65 -6.30
N SER A 155 22.53 -30.68 -5.56
CA SER A 155 23.97 -30.47 -5.41
C SER A 155 24.60 -31.23 -4.25
N ARG A 156 23.83 -31.47 -3.18
CA ARG A 156 24.34 -32.04 -1.92
C ARG A 156 23.62 -33.33 -1.48
N GLY A 157 22.53 -33.71 -2.14
CA GLY A 157 21.71 -34.89 -1.79
C GLY A 157 20.94 -34.73 -0.48
N ILE A 158 20.89 -33.50 0.08
CA ILE A 158 20.20 -33.22 1.35
C ILE A 158 18.77 -32.80 1.08
N ASP A 159 17.80 -33.47 1.71
CA ASP A 159 16.42 -33.01 1.78
C ASP A 159 16.27 -32.03 2.93
N VAL A 160 15.87 -30.78 2.61
CA VAL A 160 15.59 -29.74 3.60
C VAL A 160 14.10 -29.62 3.77
N ASP A 161 13.61 -29.92 4.98
CA ASP A 161 12.22 -29.74 5.36
C ASP A 161 12.04 -28.33 5.94
N ILE A 162 11.48 -27.41 5.12
CA ILE A 162 11.25 -26.02 5.53
C ILE A 162 9.97 -25.83 6.33
N ASP A 163 9.10 -26.85 6.36
CA ASP A 163 7.82 -26.77 7.07
C ASP A 163 7.99 -27.11 8.57
N HIS A 164 9.12 -27.74 8.94
CA HIS A 164 9.41 -28.16 10.32
C HIS A 164 10.76 -27.60 10.83
N ILE A 165 11.15 -26.40 10.39
CA ILE A 165 12.33 -25.72 10.94
C ILE A 165 12.07 -25.20 12.35
N ASP A 166 13.13 -25.09 13.15
CA ASP A 166 13.06 -24.44 14.47
C ASP A 166 13.05 -22.91 14.29
N PHE A 167 11.89 -22.29 14.53
CA PHE A 167 11.73 -20.84 14.46
C PHE A 167 12.43 -20.08 15.61
N ASN A 168 12.85 -20.79 16.68
CA ASN A 168 13.56 -20.22 17.81
C ASN A 168 15.05 -20.54 17.78
N ASP A 169 15.62 -20.86 16.60
CA ASP A 169 17.06 -21.01 16.46
C ASP A 169 17.79 -19.75 16.92
N LYS A 170 18.53 -19.89 18.01
CA LYS A 170 19.23 -18.76 18.65
C LYS A 170 20.23 -18.07 17.71
N GLY A 171 20.93 -18.82 16.87
CA GLY A 171 21.87 -18.26 15.92
C GLY A 171 21.22 -17.34 14.91
N THR A 172 20.05 -17.72 14.41
CA THR A 172 19.24 -16.93 13.48
C THR A 172 18.67 -15.66 14.16
N LEU A 173 18.16 -15.79 15.38
CA LEU A 173 17.64 -14.66 16.15
C LEU A 173 18.75 -13.65 16.48
N ASP A 174 19.91 -14.12 16.95
CA ASP A 174 21.08 -13.28 17.20
C ASP A 174 21.54 -12.56 15.91
N PHE A 175 21.54 -13.25 14.76
CA PHE A 175 21.86 -12.66 13.46
C PHE A 175 20.89 -11.53 13.09
N ILE A 176 19.57 -11.76 13.22
CA ILE A 176 18.56 -10.74 12.97
C ILE A 176 18.76 -9.53 13.88
N GLY A 177 19.08 -9.77 15.17
CA GLY A 177 19.39 -8.75 16.15
C GLY A 177 20.65 -7.92 15.85
N THR A 178 21.52 -8.36 14.92
CA THR A 178 22.62 -7.50 14.45
C THR A 178 22.16 -6.37 13.54
N GLY A 179 20.97 -6.47 12.96
CA GLY A 179 20.45 -5.59 11.93
C GLY A 179 21.12 -5.74 10.56
N LYS A 180 21.99 -6.74 10.36
CA LYS A 180 22.64 -7.05 9.06
C LYS A 180 21.75 -7.97 8.24
N THR A 181 20.56 -7.50 7.92
CA THR A 181 19.47 -8.29 7.31
C THR A 181 19.23 -7.92 5.85
N GLU A 182 20.29 -7.52 5.13
CA GLU A 182 20.25 -7.32 3.69
C GLU A 182 19.83 -8.64 2.99
N GLY A 183 18.80 -8.54 2.12
CA GLY A 183 18.25 -9.70 1.40
C GLY A 183 17.35 -10.60 2.24
N VAL A 184 17.09 -10.28 3.51
CA VAL A 184 16.08 -10.97 4.31
C VAL A 184 14.73 -10.30 4.09
N PHE A 185 13.77 -11.04 3.52
CA PHE A 185 12.45 -10.52 3.17
C PHE A 185 11.81 -9.73 4.32
N GLN A 186 11.30 -8.55 4.03
CA GLN A 186 10.69 -7.57 4.96
C GLN A 186 11.64 -6.95 6.00
N LEU A 187 12.85 -7.48 6.21
CA LEU A 187 13.79 -6.97 7.22
C LEU A 187 14.94 -6.16 6.61
N GLU A 188 14.92 -5.89 5.30
CA GLU A 188 16.05 -5.34 4.53
C GLU A 188 16.09 -3.81 4.41
N SER A 189 15.01 -3.09 4.75
CA SER A 189 15.04 -1.64 4.74
C SER A 189 15.91 -1.07 5.88
N ALA A 190 16.58 0.06 5.66
CA ALA A 190 17.44 0.69 6.67
C ALA A 190 16.72 0.96 7.99
N GLY A 191 15.42 1.35 7.94
CA GLY A 191 14.59 1.54 9.13
C GLY A 191 14.34 0.23 9.85
N MET A 192 13.98 -0.83 9.14
CA MET A 192 13.72 -2.14 9.73
C MET A 192 15.01 -2.77 10.30
N GLN A 193 16.15 -2.61 9.63
CA GLN A 193 17.45 -3.04 10.14
C GLN A 193 17.79 -2.39 11.47
N SER A 194 17.61 -1.05 11.57
CA SER A 194 17.81 -0.31 12.82
C SER A 194 16.85 -0.77 13.90
N PHE A 195 15.57 -0.97 13.55
CA PHE A 195 14.54 -1.43 14.46
C PHE A 195 14.84 -2.85 14.99
N MET A 196 15.23 -3.81 14.13
CA MET A 196 15.58 -5.17 14.55
C MET A 196 16.83 -5.19 15.46
N LYS A 197 17.78 -4.30 15.21
CA LYS A 197 18.95 -4.13 16.07
C LYS A 197 18.57 -3.63 17.46
N GLU A 198 17.64 -2.70 17.54
CA GLU A 198 17.14 -2.16 18.82
C GLU A 198 16.26 -3.18 19.56
N LEU A 199 15.36 -3.87 18.83
CA LEU A 199 14.48 -4.91 19.36
C LEU A 199 15.28 -6.10 19.93
N SER A 200 16.37 -6.48 19.24
CA SER A 200 17.21 -7.63 19.63
C SER A 200 16.40 -8.89 19.96
N PRO A 201 15.67 -9.46 18.97
CA PRO A 201 14.66 -10.49 19.20
C PRO A 201 15.26 -11.74 19.86
N GLN A 202 14.57 -12.28 20.86
CA GLN A 202 14.95 -13.49 21.59
C GLN A 202 14.06 -14.69 21.25
N SER A 203 12.94 -14.45 20.55
CA SER A 203 11.95 -15.45 20.10
C SER A 203 11.38 -15.08 18.74
N PHE A 204 10.73 -16.05 18.10
CA PHE A 204 9.97 -15.78 16.88
C PHE A 204 8.82 -14.80 17.12
N GLU A 205 8.18 -14.89 18.29
CA GLU A 205 7.09 -13.99 18.70
C GLU A 205 7.55 -12.54 18.79
N ASP A 206 8.80 -12.28 19.18
CA ASP A 206 9.35 -10.91 19.20
C ASP A 206 9.45 -10.34 17.78
N ILE A 207 9.79 -11.17 16.78
CA ILE A 207 9.81 -10.76 15.37
C ILE A 207 8.41 -10.45 14.88
N VAL A 208 7.42 -11.32 15.21
CA VAL A 208 6.01 -11.12 14.85
C VAL A 208 5.48 -9.80 15.45
N ALA A 209 5.74 -9.59 16.73
CA ALA A 209 5.36 -8.35 17.41
C ALA A 209 6.07 -7.12 16.79
N GLY A 210 7.36 -7.24 16.53
CA GLY A 210 8.16 -6.18 15.92
C GLY A 210 7.64 -5.75 14.56
N ILE A 211 7.39 -6.68 13.65
CA ILE A 211 6.82 -6.39 12.31
C ILE A 211 5.42 -5.77 12.41
N SER A 212 4.65 -6.15 13.43
CA SER A 212 3.28 -5.65 13.62
C SER A 212 3.25 -4.22 14.19
N LEU A 213 4.29 -3.81 14.91
CA LEU A 213 4.38 -2.51 15.59
C LEU A 213 5.18 -1.46 14.79
N TYR A 214 6.04 -1.90 13.86
CA TYR A 214 6.82 -1.03 13.00
C TYR A 214 5.95 -0.38 11.90
#